data_57c88636249fe43492f98e795e64150a
#
_entry.id   57c88636249fe43492f98e795e64150a
#
_cell.length_a   1.000
_cell.length_b   1.000
_cell.length_c   1.000
_cell.angle_alpha   90.00
_cell.angle_beta   90.00
_cell.angle_gamma   90.00
#
_symmetry.space_group_name_H-M   'P 1'
#
loop_
_entity.id
_entity.type
_entity.pdbx_description
1 polymer ?
#
loop_
_entity_poly.entity_id
_entity_poly.type
_entity_poly.pdbx_seq_one_letter_code
_entity_poly.pdbx_strand_id
1 'polypeptide(L)'
;MHPTPEHASPEDAQTRRDIAPVICYPTDALPAPDLSAYRAVRGNWDKIADLRVPPREALAFDVPAGHFFRIASVEGPQVGDLNLFSADLSERFYSGKTRALHGTHLSRGDRLWSGFPTMRPLATITEDTLDWYGIDAFGGSVHDVIGTRCDPYTHCLLSDGGQYHHCCHSNLTRALAAARDLPLQEAEALVHDVLNVFMCTGFTRDTGQYFMKASPVRPGDYLEFFAETDLLGVLSACPGGDCSAEHSSDTAACYPLGVEIYRPKSAPEGWAPPAPNAYDRSHGL
;
A
#
# COMPACT_ATOMS: atom_id res chain seq x y z
N MET A 1 21.12 -16.57 -0.79
CA MET A 1 22.09 -16.94 -1.85
C MET A 1 21.36 -17.72 -2.92
N HIS A 2 21.46 -17.33 -4.19
CA HIS A 2 21.02 -18.21 -5.26
C HIS A 2 21.94 -19.44 -5.29
N PRO A 3 21.40 -20.65 -5.47
CA PRO A 3 22.24 -21.85 -5.57
C PRO A 3 23.21 -21.72 -6.76
N THR A 4 24.38 -22.33 -6.64
CA THR A 4 25.30 -22.42 -7.77
C THR A 4 24.60 -23.15 -8.93
N PRO A 5 24.63 -22.62 -10.15
CA PRO A 5 23.99 -23.27 -11.28
C PRO A 5 24.52 -24.69 -11.48
N GLU A 6 23.62 -25.67 -11.56
CA GLU A 6 23.98 -27.09 -11.81
C GLU A 6 24.25 -27.35 -13.30
N HIS A 7 23.74 -26.51 -14.17
CA HIS A 7 23.90 -26.65 -15.62
C HIS A 7 24.93 -25.67 -16.18
N ALA A 8 25.71 -26.14 -17.14
CA ALA A 8 26.63 -25.28 -17.88
C ALA A 8 25.85 -24.22 -18.67
N SER A 9 26.39 -23.01 -18.74
CA SER A 9 25.82 -21.97 -19.57
C SER A 9 25.88 -22.37 -21.06
N PRO A 10 24.80 -22.20 -21.84
CA PRO A 10 24.85 -22.44 -23.28
C PRO A 10 25.80 -21.45 -23.98
N GLU A 11 26.29 -21.81 -25.17
CA GLU A 11 27.25 -20.99 -25.93
C GLU A 11 26.71 -19.57 -26.22
N ASP A 12 25.41 -19.42 -26.40
CA ASP A 12 24.70 -18.17 -26.67
C ASP A 12 24.16 -17.45 -25.42
N ALA A 13 24.59 -17.86 -24.22
CA ALA A 13 24.08 -17.32 -22.95
C ALA A 13 24.16 -15.78 -22.87
N GLN A 14 25.25 -15.18 -23.33
CA GLN A 14 25.44 -13.73 -23.31
C GLN A 14 24.44 -13.04 -24.26
N THR A 15 24.31 -13.53 -25.47
CA THR A 15 23.35 -13.01 -26.45
C THR A 15 21.92 -13.00 -25.91
N ARG A 16 21.53 -14.08 -25.20
CA ARG A 16 20.20 -14.15 -24.55
C ARG A 16 20.04 -13.14 -23.41
N ARG A 17 21.11 -12.89 -22.65
CA ARG A 17 21.09 -11.89 -21.56
C ARG A 17 21.03 -10.46 -22.07
N ASP A 18 21.57 -10.21 -23.26
CA ASP A 18 21.63 -8.88 -23.88
C ASP A 18 20.33 -8.47 -24.59
N ILE A 19 19.32 -9.34 -24.62
CA ILE A 19 17.99 -9.00 -25.16
C ILE A 19 17.40 -7.87 -24.32
N ALA A 20 17.07 -6.75 -24.97
CA ALA A 20 16.48 -5.60 -24.30
C ALA A 20 15.09 -5.92 -23.74
N PRO A 21 14.77 -5.49 -22.51
CA PRO A 21 13.44 -5.69 -21.95
C PRO A 21 12.40 -4.80 -22.64
N VAL A 22 11.14 -5.25 -22.59
CA VAL A 22 9.98 -4.47 -23.02
C VAL A 22 9.14 -4.12 -21.78
N ILE A 23 8.76 -2.85 -21.65
CA ILE A 23 7.84 -2.41 -20.59
C ILE A 23 6.44 -2.86 -20.97
N CYS A 24 5.84 -3.75 -20.16
CA CYS A 24 4.52 -4.31 -20.42
C CYS A 24 3.40 -3.27 -20.35
N TYR A 25 3.51 -2.34 -19.41
CA TYR A 25 2.55 -1.27 -19.18
C TYR A 25 3.29 0.07 -19.14
N PRO A 26 3.49 0.74 -20.30
CA PRO A 26 4.07 2.07 -20.33
C PRO A 26 3.24 3.05 -19.49
N THR A 27 3.88 4.02 -18.86
CA THR A 27 3.23 4.99 -17.96
C THR A 27 2.14 5.80 -18.64
N ASP A 28 2.21 5.96 -19.95
CA ASP A 28 1.22 6.65 -20.80
C ASP A 28 0.09 5.72 -21.32
N ALA A 29 0.15 4.42 -21.02
CA ALA A 29 -0.88 3.46 -21.42
C ALA A 29 -2.20 3.61 -20.65
N LEU A 30 -2.14 4.22 -19.45
CA LEU A 30 -3.31 4.51 -18.63
C LEU A 30 -3.63 5.99 -18.68
N PRO A 31 -4.90 6.38 -18.76
CA PRO A 31 -5.28 7.78 -18.59
C PRO A 31 -4.80 8.29 -17.24
N ALA A 32 -3.96 9.31 -17.25
CA ALA A 32 -3.52 9.96 -16.02
C ALA A 32 -4.73 10.58 -15.29
N PRO A 33 -4.77 10.57 -13.94
CA PRO A 33 -5.78 11.32 -13.21
C PRO A 33 -5.57 12.82 -13.43
N ASP A 34 -6.66 13.58 -13.48
CA ASP A 34 -6.57 15.04 -13.50
C ASP A 34 -6.23 15.58 -12.11
N LEU A 35 -4.94 15.59 -11.78
CA LEU A 35 -4.45 16.10 -10.51
C LEU A 35 -4.78 17.59 -10.31
N SER A 36 -5.04 18.35 -11.38
CA SER A 36 -5.42 19.77 -11.27
C SER A 36 -6.84 19.92 -10.75
N ALA A 37 -7.76 19.04 -11.16
CA ALA A 37 -9.13 18.99 -10.66
C ALA A 37 -9.19 18.67 -9.16
N TYR A 38 -8.40 17.66 -8.69
CA TYR A 38 -8.30 17.37 -7.25
C TYR A 38 -7.69 18.54 -6.47
N ARG A 39 -6.64 19.15 -7.00
CA ARG A 39 -5.98 20.30 -6.37
C ARG A 39 -6.90 21.51 -6.26
N ALA A 40 -7.79 21.74 -7.23
CA ALA A 40 -8.71 22.87 -7.23
C ALA A 40 -9.71 22.83 -6.06
N VAL A 41 -10.09 21.65 -5.60
CA VAL A 41 -11.01 21.47 -4.45
C VAL A 41 -10.30 21.26 -3.13
N ARG A 42 -9.00 20.95 -3.16
CA ARG A 42 -8.17 20.74 -1.98
C ARG A 42 -8.06 22.01 -1.15
N GLY A 43 -8.23 21.89 0.17
CA GLY A 43 -8.21 23.03 1.08
C GLY A 43 -9.55 23.76 1.23
N ASN A 44 -10.50 23.55 0.29
CA ASN A 44 -11.87 24.01 0.42
C ASN A 44 -12.78 22.85 0.87
N TRP A 45 -12.54 22.37 2.07
CA TRP A 45 -13.18 21.18 2.63
C TRP A 45 -13.40 21.29 4.14
N ASP A 46 -14.24 20.40 4.69
CA ASP A 46 -14.41 20.20 6.13
C ASP A 46 -13.64 18.93 6.55
N LYS A 47 -12.83 19.00 7.60
CA LYS A 47 -12.31 17.80 8.25
C LYS A 47 -13.48 17.15 9.01
N ILE A 48 -13.88 15.95 8.61
CA ILE A 48 -15.02 15.24 9.18
C ILE A 48 -14.60 14.11 10.12
N ALA A 49 -13.34 13.67 10.06
CA ALA A 49 -12.75 12.75 11.01
C ALA A 49 -11.27 13.06 11.23
N ASP A 50 -10.82 12.80 12.46
CA ASP A 50 -9.42 12.88 12.88
C ASP A 50 -9.20 11.73 13.85
N LEU A 51 -8.63 10.63 13.33
CA LEU A 51 -8.52 9.37 14.02
C LEU A 51 -7.05 9.08 14.32
N ARG A 52 -6.81 8.37 15.41
CA ARG A 52 -5.46 7.98 15.82
C ARG A 52 -5.36 6.47 15.89
N VAL A 53 -4.48 5.89 15.10
CA VAL A 53 -4.12 4.49 15.15
C VAL A 53 -3.05 4.33 16.22
N PRO A 54 -3.33 3.61 17.33
CA PRO A 54 -2.34 3.43 18.38
C PRO A 54 -1.10 2.66 17.87
N PRO A 55 0.07 2.87 18.46
CA PRO A 55 1.25 2.08 18.15
C PRO A 55 0.98 0.57 18.28
N ARG A 56 1.44 -0.22 17.32
CA ARG A 56 1.32 -1.70 17.31
C ARG A 56 -0.12 -2.23 17.21
N GLU A 57 -1.07 -1.36 16.87
CA GLU A 57 -2.49 -1.70 16.71
C GLU A 57 -2.98 -1.33 15.31
N ALA A 58 -4.23 -1.64 15.02
CA ALA A 58 -4.89 -1.21 13.80
C ALA A 58 -6.24 -0.55 14.09
N LEU A 59 -6.68 0.26 13.13
CA LEU A 59 -7.98 0.92 13.15
C LEU A 59 -8.62 0.80 11.75
N ALA A 60 -9.92 0.55 11.74
CA ALA A 60 -10.73 0.62 10.52
C ALA A 60 -11.46 1.97 10.44
N PHE A 61 -11.63 2.48 9.22
CA PHE A 61 -12.29 3.76 8.94
C PHE A 61 -13.01 3.73 7.60
N ASP A 62 -14.18 4.35 7.55
CA ASP A 62 -14.95 4.49 6.32
C ASP A 62 -14.66 5.83 5.64
N VAL A 63 -14.50 5.81 4.32
CA VAL A 63 -14.30 7.00 3.50
C VAL A 63 -15.32 7.00 2.36
N PRO A 64 -16.31 7.92 2.37
CA PRO A 64 -17.26 8.02 1.27
C PRO A 64 -16.58 8.39 -0.06
N ALA A 65 -17.12 7.92 -1.16
CA ALA A 65 -16.69 8.32 -2.50
C ALA A 65 -16.66 9.85 -2.62
N GLY A 66 -15.66 10.36 -3.33
CA GLY A 66 -15.50 11.81 -3.50
C GLY A 66 -14.88 12.55 -2.30
N HIS A 67 -14.45 11.83 -1.26
CA HIS A 67 -13.75 12.42 -0.10
C HIS A 67 -12.25 12.22 -0.19
N PHE A 68 -11.51 13.10 0.46
CA PHE A 68 -10.07 12.90 0.66
C PHE A 68 -9.81 12.24 2.00
N PHE A 69 -8.74 11.47 2.07
CA PHE A 69 -8.20 11.00 3.33
C PHE A 69 -6.69 11.04 3.34
N ARG A 70 -6.11 11.24 4.51
CA ARG A 70 -4.66 11.24 4.73
C ARG A 70 -4.27 10.20 5.74
N ILE A 71 -3.14 9.56 5.49
CA ILE A 71 -2.40 8.84 6.51
C ILE A 71 -1.21 9.73 6.86
N ALA A 72 -1.07 10.09 8.13
CA ALA A 72 -0.09 11.05 8.61
C ALA A 72 0.81 10.46 9.70
N SER A 73 2.08 10.84 9.66
CA SER A 73 3.02 10.64 10.76
C SER A 73 2.77 11.70 11.84
N VAL A 74 2.52 11.29 13.08
CA VAL A 74 2.08 12.20 14.15
C VAL A 74 3.21 12.57 15.12
N GLU A 75 3.89 11.58 15.71
CA GLU A 75 4.85 11.81 16.79
C GLU A 75 6.27 11.39 16.45
N GLY A 76 6.45 10.53 15.48
CA GLY A 76 7.76 10.00 15.12
C GLY A 76 7.69 9.14 13.86
N PRO A 77 8.82 8.64 13.36
CA PRO A 77 8.84 7.82 12.16
C PRO A 77 8.11 6.51 12.42
N GLN A 78 7.05 6.26 11.64
CA GLN A 78 6.21 5.08 11.77
C GLN A 78 5.72 4.61 10.41
N VAL A 79 5.89 3.32 10.12
CA VAL A 79 5.35 2.65 8.95
C VAL A 79 3.93 2.17 9.21
N GLY A 80 3.07 2.25 8.20
CA GLY A 80 1.68 1.79 8.26
C GLY A 80 1.36 0.81 7.14
N ASP A 81 0.66 -0.27 7.49
CA ASP A 81 0.18 -1.28 6.55
C ASP A 81 -1.30 -1.02 6.27
N LEU A 82 -1.62 -0.55 5.06
CA LEU A 82 -2.98 -0.22 4.65
C LEU A 82 -3.59 -1.35 3.84
N ASN A 83 -4.67 -1.95 4.35
CA ASN A 83 -5.65 -2.68 3.56
C ASN A 83 -6.77 -1.74 3.11
N LEU A 84 -7.24 -1.89 1.88
CA LEU A 84 -8.29 -1.07 1.30
C LEU A 84 -9.33 -1.95 0.62
N PHE A 85 -10.59 -1.71 0.94
CA PHE A 85 -11.75 -2.43 0.42
C PHE A 85 -12.79 -1.43 -0.10
N SER A 86 -13.69 -1.89 -1.00
CA SER A 86 -14.99 -1.23 -1.13
C SER A 86 -15.76 -1.34 0.19
N ALA A 87 -16.63 -0.38 0.48
CA ALA A 87 -17.35 -0.33 1.76
C ALA A 87 -18.19 -1.59 2.02
N ASP A 88 -18.64 -2.28 0.97
CA ASP A 88 -19.41 -3.53 1.01
C ASP A 88 -18.55 -4.81 1.02
N LEU A 89 -17.21 -4.67 1.06
CA LEU A 89 -16.20 -5.73 0.99
C LEU A 89 -16.22 -6.57 -0.30
N SER A 90 -16.97 -6.18 -1.32
CA SER A 90 -17.02 -6.91 -2.60
C SER A 90 -15.74 -6.77 -3.43
N GLU A 91 -15.00 -5.70 -3.21
CA GLU A 91 -13.73 -5.41 -3.86
C GLU A 91 -12.63 -5.15 -2.84
N ARG A 92 -11.41 -5.50 -3.19
CA ARG A 92 -10.24 -5.24 -2.35
C ARG A 92 -9.06 -4.80 -3.21
N PHE A 93 -8.17 -4.04 -2.63
CA PHE A 93 -6.92 -3.61 -3.23
C PHE A 93 -6.11 -4.81 -3.74
N TYR A 94 -5.63 -4.69 -4.97
CA TYR A 94 -4.81 -5.70 -5.64
C TYR A 94 -3.40 -5.15 -5.91
N SER A 95 -2.48 -5.43 -4.99
CA SER A 95 -1.10 -4.94 -5.05
C SER A 95 -0.38 -5.37 -6.33
N GLY A 96 -0.57 -6.61 -6.75
CA GLY A 96 0.09 -7.17 -7.94
C GLY A 96 -0.22 -6.42 -9.22
N LYS A 97 -1.49 -6.06 -9.46
CA LYS A 97 -1.86 -5.28 -10.66
C LYS A 97 -1.46 -3.81 -10.50
N THR A 98 -1.64 -3.23 -9.33
CA THR A 98 -1.21 -1.87 -9.04
C THR A 98 0.28 -1.71 -9.31
N ARG A 99 1.11 -2.63 -8.83
CA ARG A 99 2.56 -2.67 -9.08
C ARG A 99 2.88 -2.79 -10.57
N ALA A 100 2.16 -3.64 -11.30
CA ALA A 100 2.38 -3.80 -12.74
C ALA A 100 2.06 -2.54 -13.53
N LEU A 101 1.09 -1.74 -13.09
CA LEU A 101 0.64 -0.52 -13.76
C LEU A 101 1.46 0.72 -13.37
N HIS A 102 1.86 0.84 -12.10
CA HIS A 102 2.46 2.05 -11.55
C HIS A 102 3.91 1.88 -11.07
N GLY A 103 4.37 0.64 -10.87
CA GLY A 103 5.70 0.37 -10.32
C GLY A 103 5.66 -0.15 -8.89
N THR A 104 6.85 -0.33 -8.33
CA THR A 104 7.04 -0.99 -7.03
C THR A 104 6.73 -0.11 -5.83
N HIS A 105 6.80 1.21 -6.02
CA HIS A 105 6.53 2.22 -5.01
C HIS A 105 5.58 3.25 -5.61
N LEU A 106 4.61 3.66 -4.83
CA LEU A 106 3.55 4.55 -5.29
C LEU A 106 3.76 5.97 -4.78
N SER A 107 3.38 6.94 -5.58
CA SER A 107 3.40 8.34 -5.22
C SER A 107 2.26 9.10 -5.89
N ARG A 108 2.30 10.41 -5.84
CA ARG A 108 1.28 11.30 -6.39
C ARG A 108 0.96 10.99 -7.85
N GLY A 109 -0.30 10.75 -8.15
CA GLY A 109 -0.81 10.40 -9.48
C GLY A 109 -1.07 8.90 -9.66
N ASP A 110 -0.52 8.05 -8.80
CA ASP A 110 -0.77 6.63 -8.84
C ASP A 110 -2.12 6.26 -8.23
N ARG A 111 -2.66 5.13 -8.66
CA ARG A 111 -3.97 4.63 -8.25
C ARG A 111 -3.87 3.27 -7.60
N LEU A 112 -4.66 3.06 -6.56
CA LEU A 112 -4.85 1.75 -5.95
C LEU A 112 -6.01 1.05 -6.66
N TRP A 113 -5.72 -0.06 -7.33
CA TRP A 113 -6.69 -0.78 -8.15
C TRP A 113 -7.32 -1.94 -7.39
N SER A 114 -8.61 -2.19 -7.65
CA SER A 114 -9.28 -3.41 -7.19
C SER A 114 -8.89 -4.63 -8.03
N GLY A 115 -9.21 -5.83 -7.50
CA GLY A 115 -8.99 -7.09 -8.19
C GLY A 115 -10.05 -7.39 -9.26
N PHE A 116 -9.85 -8.53 -9.92
CA PHE A 116 -10.86 -9.06 -10.81
C PHE A 116 -12.13 -9.51 -10.05
N PRO A 117 -13.29 -9.45 -10.69
CA PRO A 117 -13.55 -9.07 -12.08
C PRO A 117 -13.71 -7.56 -12.30
N THR A 118 -13.73 -6.76 -11.27
CA THR A 118 -14.12 -5.34 -11.32
C THR A 118 -13.03 -4.46 -11.91
N MET A 119 -11.77 -4.59 -11.46
CA MET A 119 -10.61 -3.87 -11.99
C MET A 119 -10.85 -2.38 -12.23
N ARG A 120 -11.12 -1.64 -11.16
CA ARG A 120 -11.27 -0.17 -11.18
C ARG A 120 -10.41 0.47 -10.11
N PRO A 121 -10.08 1.77 -10.21
CA PRO A 121 -9.45 2.49 -9.12
C PRO A 121 -10.36 2.53 -7.88
N LEU A 122 -9.82 2.17 -6.73
CA LEU A 122 -10.43 2.36 -5.42
C LEU A 122 -10.08 3.76 -4.88
N ALA A 123 -8.82 4.14 -5.02
CA ALA A 123 -8.31 5.44 -4.58
C ALA A 123 -7.22 5.96 -5.52
N THR A 124 -7.07 7.28 -5.60
CA THR A 124 -5.99 7.98 -6.30
C THR A 124 -5.13 8.71 -5.27
N ILE A 125 -3.80 8.59 -5.33
CA ILE A 125 -2.87 9.35 -4.50
C ILE A 125 -2.81 10.77 -5.06
N THR A 126 -3.25 11.75 -4.27
CA THR A 126 -3.35 13.15 -4.69
C THR A 126 -2.19 14.01 -4.18
N GLU A 127 -1.56 13.62 -3.06
CA GLU A 127 -0.38 14.29 -2.52
C GLU A 127 0.50 13.30 -1.76
N ASP A 128 1.80 13.55 -1.81
CA ASP A 128 2.82 12.77 -1.14
C ASP A 128 3.93 13.71 -0.66
N THR A 129 4.09 13.85 0.65
CA THR A 129 5.13 14.74 1.19
C THR A 129 6.52 14.14 1.12
N LEU A 130 6.63 12.86 0.75
CA LEU A 130 7.89 12.15 0.56
C LEU A 130 8.26 11.97 -0.91
N ASP A 131 7.57 12.59 -1.87
CA ASP A 131 7.85 12.49 -3.31
C ASP A 131 9.29 12.95 -3.68
N TRP A 132 9.91 13.75 -2.81
CA TRP A 132 11.31 14.19 -2.94
C TRP A 132 12.32 13.06 -2.79
N TYR A 133 11.94 11.94 -2.14
CA TYR A 133 12.89 10.85 -1.85
C TYR A 133 13.36 10.15 -3.12
N GLY A 134 12.47 9.91 -4.06
CA GLY A 134 12.77 9.23 -5.31
C GLY A 134 13.33 7.81 -5.10
N ILE A 135 14.28 7.42 -5.95
CA ILE A 135 14.99 6.14 -5.85
C ILE A 135 16.41 6.42 -5.34
N ASP A 136 16.79 5.79 -4.23
CA ASP A 136 18.10 5.98 -3.61
C ASP A 136 19.21 5.14 -4.27
N ALA A 137 20.45 5.31 -3.78
CA ALA A 137 21.62 4.61 -4.33
C ALA A 137 21.55 3.07 -4.20
N PHE A 138 20.71 2.56 -3.32
CA PHE A 138 20.49 1.12 -3.13
C PHE A 138 19.33 0.59 -3.99
N GLY A 139 18.60 1.47 -4.67
CA GLY A 139 17.39 1.12 -5.41
C GLY A 139 16.13 1.09 -4.54
N GLY A 140 16.20 1.68 -3.34
CA GLY A 140 15.06 1.82 -2.43
C GLY A 140 14.24 3.07 -2.69
N SER A 141 12.94 2.99 -2.39
CA SER A 141 12.01 4.11 -2.40
C SER A 141 10.93 3.89 -1.34
N VAL A 142 9.99 4.84 -1.19
CA VAL A 142 8.94 4.80 -0.17
C VAL A 142 7.58 4.39 -0.75
N HIS A 143 6.63 4.03 0.13
CA HIS A 143 5.27 3.63 -0.23
C HIS A 143 5.19 2.35 -1.06
N ASP A 144 5.73 1.31 -0.51
CA ASP A 144 5.96 0.01 -1.13
C ASP A 144 4.66 -0.79 -1.38
N VAL A 145 4.58 -1.39 -2.57
CA VAL A 145 3.60 -2.43 -2.95
C VAL A 145 4.28 -3.72 -3.39
N ILE A 146 5.52 -3.94 -2.96
CA ILE A 146 6.34 -5.13 -3.29
C ILE A 146 6.15 -6.19 -2.23
N GLY A 147 6.35 -5.79 -0.98
CA GLY A 147 6.20 -6.64 0.18
C GLY A 147 4.74 -6.87 0.52
N THR A 148 4.56 -7.47 1.64
CA THR A 148 3.25 -7.64 2.26
C THR A 148 3.36 -7.25 3.73
N ARG A 149 2.30 -7.38 4.47
CA ARG A 149 2.28 -7.18 5.91
C ARG A 149 3.14 -8.21 6.64
N CYS A 150 3.71 -7.84 7.78
CA CYS A 150 4.31 -8.80 8.69
C CYS A 150 3.24 -9.77 9.25
N ASP A 151 3.63 -11.02 9.48
CA ASP A 151 2.75 -12.08 9.93
C ASP A 151 3.40 -12.91 11.05
N PRO A 152 2.60 -13.55 11.92
CA PRO A 152 3.14 -14.28 13.08
C PRO A 152 3.93 -15.52 12.71
N TYR A 153 3.65 -16.13 11.56
CA TYR A 153 4.32 -17.34 11.14
C TYR A 153 5.77 -17.05 10.71
N THR A 154 5.95 -16.06 9.83
CA THR A 154 7.28 -15.64 9.38
C THR A 154 8.10 -15.10 10.56
N HIS A 155 7.47 -14.33 11.46
CA HIS A 155 8.13 -13.86 12.67
C HIS A 155 8.63 -15.02 13.54
N CYS A 156 7.82 -16.05 13.73
CA CYS A 156 8.20 -17.24 14.48
C CYS A 156 9.43 -17.95 13.85
N LEU A 157 9.45 -18.08 12.53
CA LEU A 157 10.60 -18.65 11.82
C LEU A 157 11.89 -17.83 12.00
N LEU A 158 11.77 -16.51 11.90
CA LEU A 158 12.90 -15.58 11.99
C LEU A 158 13.43 -15.40 13.42
N SER A 159 12.59 -15.63 14.43
CA SER A 159 12.93 -15.52 15.85
C SER A 159 13.27 -16.86 16.52
N ASP A 160 13.57 -17.89 15.73
CA ASP A 160 13.91 -19.25 16.21
C ASP A 160 12.87 -19.83 17.19
N GLY A 161 11.60 -19.70 16.83
CA GLY A 161 10.48 -20.16 17.65
C GLY A 161 10.12 -19.23 18.80
N GLY A 162 10.50 -17.96 18.70
CA GLY A 162 10.17 -16.92 19.67
C GLY A 162 8.69 -16.79 19.99
N GLN A 163 8.38 -16.05 21.04
CA GLN A 163 7.00 -15.87 21.50
C GLN A 163 6.14 -15.17 20.44
N TYR A 164 4.90 -15.59 20.33
CA TYR A 164 3.90 -14.91 19.50
C TYR A 164 3.71 -13.46 19.97
N HIS A 165 3.72 -12.55 19.02
CA HIS A 165 3.27 -11.18 19.24
C HIS A 165 2.31 -10.76 18.12
N HIS A 166 1.53 -9.72 18.37
CA HIS A 166 0.68 -9.16 17.34
C HIS A 166 1.54 -8.46 16.28
N CYS A 167 1.27 -8.81 15.02
CA CYS A 167 1.85 -8.18 13.84
C CYS A 167 0.75 -7.60 12.96
N CYS A 168 1.12 -6.94 11.88
CA CYS A 168 0.15 -6.24 11.04
C CYS A 168 -0.96 -7.17 10.55
N HIS A 169 -0.64 -8.42 10.17
CA HIS A 169 -1.67 -9.39 9.77
C HIS A 169 -2.76 -9.58 10.85
N SER A 170 -2.37 -9.85 12.10
CA SER A 170 -3.32 -10.04 13.18
C SER A 170 -4.03 -8.74 13.60
N ASN A 171 -3.33 -7.60 13.52
CA ASN A 171 -3.91 -6.29 13.80
C ASN A 171 -5.03 -5.95 12.79
N LEU A 172 -4.73 -6.09 11.48
CA LEU A 172 -5.69 -5.86 10.40
C LEU A 172 -6.90 -6.79 10.52
N THR A 173 -6.67 -8.09 10.81
CA THR A 173 -7.74 -9.08 11.03
C THR A 173 -8.68 -8.66 12.14
N ARG A 174 -8.15 -8.30 13.32
CA ARG A 174 -8.97 -7.89 14.47
C ARG A 174 -9.74 -6.61 14.20
N ALA A 175 -9.10 -5.62 13.59
CA ALA A 175 -9.74 -4.34 13.28
C ALA A 175 -10.85 -4.50 12.25
N LEU A 176 -10.65 -5.32 11.21
CA LEU A 176 -11.67 -5.64 10.21
C LEU A 176 -12.84 -6.40 10.82
N ALA A 177 -12.56 -7.44 11.64
CA ALA A 177 -13.56 -8.22 12.32
C ALA A 177 -14.47 -7.34 13.19
N ALA A 178 -13.86 -6.46 14.00
CA ALA A 178 -14.61 -5.55 14.87
C ALA A 178 -15.42 -4.51 14.08
N ALA A 179 -14.88 -3.98 12.97
CA ALA A 179 -15.55 -2.94 12.18
C ALA A 179 -16.76 -3.45 11.39
N ARG A 180 -16.79 -4.72 11.04
CA ARG A 180 -17.86 -5.33 10.21
C ARG A 180 -18.60 -6.48 10.89
N ASP A 181 -18.39 -6.67 12.20
CA ASP A 181 -19.00 -7.76 13.00
C ASP A 181 -18.81 -9.13 12.34
N LEU A 182 -17.56 -9.39 11.89
CA LEU A 182 -17.22 -10.64 11.23
C LEU A 182 -16.54 -11.62 12.21
N PRO A 183 -16.75 -12.93 12.03
CA PRO A 183 -15.89 -13.92 12.66
C PRO A 183 -14.43 -13.71 12.27
N LEU A 184 -13.49 -13.92 13.21
CA LEU A 184 -12.06 -13.71 12.96
C LEU A 184 -11.54 -14.46 11.72
N GLN A 185 -12.00 -15.68 11.50
CA GLN A 185 -11.59 -16.48 10.33
C GLN A 185 -12.06 -15.87 9.00
N GLU A 186 -13.26 -15.28 8.97
CA GLU A 186 -13.76 -14.59 7.79
C GLU A 186 -12.99 -13.30 7.53
N ALA A 187 -12.74 -12.52 8.58
CA ALA A 187 -11.93 -11.31 8.48
C ALA A 187 -10.50 -11.63 8.02
N GLU A 188 -9.89 -12.69 8.56
CA GLU A 188 -8.55 -13.14 8.16
C GLU A 188 -8.47 -13.51 6.67
N ALA A 189 -9.48 -14.20 6.15
CA ALA A 189 -9.55 -14.56 4.73
C ALA A 189 -9.69 -13.35 3.79
N LEU A 190 -10.17 -12.22 4.30
CA LEU A 190 -10.29 -10.97 3.55
C LEU A 190 -9.00 -10.13 3.61
N VAL A 191 -8.20 -10.22 4.67
CA VAL A 191 -6.93 -9.49 4.79
C VAL A 191 -6.00 -9.88 3.64
N HIS A 192 -5.53 -8.89 2.91
CA HIS A 192 -4.77 -9.07 1.68
C HIS A 192 -3.45 -8.29 1.73
N ASP A 193 -2.70 -8.28 0.63
CA ASP A 193 -1.48 -7.49 0.51
C ASP A 193 -1.77 -6.01 0.70
N VAL A 194 -0.83 -5.32 1.32
CA VAL A 194 -0.98 -3.95 1.77
C VAL A 194 -0.25 -2.96 0.86
N LEU A 195 -0.66 -1.69 0.95
CA LEU A 195 0.25 -0.59 0.68
C LEU A 195 1.01 -0.31 1.98
N ASN A 196 2.34 -0.46 1.94
CA ASN A 196 3.24 -0.16 3.05
C ASN A 196 3.54 1.34 3.07
N VAL A 197 2.68 2.10 3.73
CA VAL A 197 2.76 3.57 3.80
C VAL A 197 4.00 3.97 4.59
N PHE A 198 4.81 4.87 4.05
CA PHE A 198 6.09 5.37 4.60
C PHE A 198 7.22 4.34 4.68
N MET A 199 7.00 3.09 4.31
CA MET A 199 8.04 2.06 4.34
C MET A 199 9.03 2.27 3.20
N CYS A 200 10.33 2.30 3.52
CA CYS A 200 11.41 2.40 2.54
C CYS A 200 11.98 1.01 2.25
N THR A 201 11.86 0.57 1.02
CA THR A 201 12.21 -0.79 0.61
C THR A 201 12.81 -0.83 -0.79
N GLY A 202 13.35 -1.98 -1.16
CA GLY A 202 13.87 -2.25 -2.50
C GLY A 202 14.32 -3.69 -2.66
N PHE A 203 15.03 -3.95 -3.77
CA PHE A 203 15.68 -5.23 -4.02
C PHE A 203 17.19 -5.05 -4.20
N THR A 204 17.98 -5.93 -3.57
CA THR A 204 19.42 -5.97 -3.80
C THR A 204 19.72 -6.30 -5.26
N ARG A 205 20.71 -5.62 -5.86
CA ARG A 205 21.00 -5.75 -7.29
C ARG A 205 21.65 -7.10 -7.65
N ASP A 206 22.37 -7.69 -6.71
CA ASP A 206 23.13 -8.92 -6.90
C ASP A 206 22.32 -10.18 -6.63
N THR A 207 21.43 -10.14 -5.63
CA THR A 207 20.68 -11.32 -5.20
C THR A 207 19.17 -11.20 -5.40
N GLY A 208 18.65 -10.00 -5.73
CA GLY A 208 17.22 -9.75 -5.86
C GLY A 208 16.46 -9.90 -4.54
N GLN A 209 17.16 -9.85 -3.40
CA GLN A 209 16.52 -9.98 -2.09
C GLN A 209 15.79 -8.68 -1.72
N TYR A 210 14.59 -8.82 -1.20
CA TYR A 210 13.84 -7.70 -0.64
C TYR A 210 14.55 -7.18 0.61
N PHE A 211 14.72 -5.87 0.69
CA PHE A 211 15.30 -5.19 1.85
C PHE A 211 14.39 -4.08 2.34
N MET A 212 14.53 -3.72 3.60
CA MET A 212 13.95 -2.53 4.22
C MET A 212 15.04 -1.65 4.82
N LYS A 213 14.75 -0.36 4.95
CA LYS A 213 15.58 0.67 5.57
C LYS A 213 14.74 1.51 6.51
N ALA A 214 15.41 2.25 7.40
CA ALA A 214 14.76 3.28 8.19
C ALA A 214 13.93 4.22 7.31
N SER A 215 12.67 4.37 7.65
CA SER A 215 11.76 5.27 6.95
C SER A 215 12.24 6.72 7.06
N PRO A 216 12.24 7.49 5.96
CA PRO A 216 12.58 8.92 6.01
C PRO A 216 11.46 9.79 6.58
N VAL A 217 10.31 9.23 6.92
CA VAL A 217 9.13 9.96 7.38
C VAL A 217 9.39 10.70 8.70
N ARG A 218 8.78 11.87 8.83
CA ARG A 218 8.86 12.72 10.03
C ARG A 218 7.46 13.14 10.48
N PRO A 219 7.29 13.56 11.72
CA PRO A 219 6.05 14.16 12.17
C PRO A 219 5.60 15.30 11.26
N GLY A 220 4.34 15.22 10.80
CA GLY A 220 3.76 16.16 9.85
C GLY A 220 3.79 15.72 8.39
N ASP A 221 4.58 14.70 8.05
CA ASP A 221 4.50 14.08 6.73
C ASP A 221 3.21 13.26 6.58
N TYR A 222 2.68 13.23 5.35
CA TYR A 222 1.47 12.49 5.02
C TYR A 222 1.45 11.99 3.58
N LEU A 223 0.67 10.95 3.37
CA LEU A 223 0.22 10.47 2.08
C LEU A 223 -1.29 10.72 1.98
N GLU A 224 -1.73 11.46 0.95
CA GLU A 224 -3.12 11.85 0.76
C GLU A 224 -3.73 11.11 -0.42
N PHE A 225 -4.96 10.69 -0.24
CA PHE A 225 -5.73 9.94 -1.21
C PHE A 225 -7.07 10.62 -1.47
N PHE A 226 -7.59 10.42 -2.68
CA PHE A 226 -8.98 10.68 -3.02
C PHE A 226 -9.71 9.35 -3.20
N ALA A 227 -10.83 9.17 -2.51
CA ALA A 227 -11.63 7.96 -2.59
C ALA A 227 -12.46 7.97 -3.88
N GLU A 228 -12.15 7.08 -4.79
CA GLU A 228 -12.86 6.96 -6.07
C GLU A 228 -14.19 6.22 -5.92
N THR A 229 -14.32 5.39 -4.88
CA THR A 229 -15.53 4.66 -4.50
C THR A 229 -15.73 4.78 -3.00
N ASP A 230 -16.87 4.35 -2.48
CA ASP A 230 -17.04 4.19 -1.03
C ASP A 230 -16.08 3.13 -0.51
N LEU A 231 -15.25 3.49 0.47
CA LEU A 231 -14.14 2.70 0.95
C LEU A 231 -14.26 2.33 2.43
N LEU A 232 -13.74 1.15 2.75
CA LEU A 232 -13.27 0.78 4.07
C LEU A 232 -11.74 0.70 4.02
N GLY A 233 -11.05 1.54 4.78
CA GLY A 233 -9.64 1.42 5.07
C GLY A 233 -9.41 0.69 6.39
N VAL A 234 -8.38 -0.16 6.45
CA VAL A 234 -7.88 -0.73 7.70
C VAL A 234 -6.38 -0.49 7.74
N LEU A 235 -5.94 0.30 8.71
CA LEU A 235 -4.53 0.72 8.83
C LEU A 235 -3.93 0.15 10.12
N SER A 236 -2.83 -0.57 9.99
CA SER A 236 -2.01 -1.02 11.12
C SER A 236 -0.77 -0.13 11.28
N ALA A 237 -0.53 0.41 12.47
CA ALA A 237 0.76 0.99 12.84
C ALA A 237 1.74 -0.15 13.11
N CYS A 238 2.65 -0.39 12.17
CA CYS A 238 3.50 -1.58 12.17
C CYS A 238 4.33 -1.73 13.45
N PRO A 239 4.36 -2.92 14.09
CA PRO A 239 5.22 -3.17 15.25
C PRO A 239 6.71 -3.00 14.98
N GLY A 240 7.14 -3.01 13.74
CA GLY A 240 8.50 -2.70 13.32
C GLY A 240 8.89 -1.21 13.37
N GLY A 241 7.99 -0.33 13.79
CA GLY A 241 8.25 1.10 13.90
C GLY A 241 8.59 1.75 12.56
N ASP A 242 9.81 2.27 12.43
CA ASP A 242 10.33 2.85 11.18
C ASP A 242 11.08 1.85 10.29
N CYS A 243 11.09 0.56 10.64
CA CYS A 243 11.81 -0.50 9.96
C CYS A 243 13.35 -0.35 9.96
N SER A 244 13.92 0.40 10.91
CA SER A 244 15.37 0.55 11.06
C SER A 244 16.04 -0.64 11.74
N ALA A 245 15.27 -1.46 12.49
CA ALA A 245 15.77 -2.64 13.20
C ALA A 245 15.60 -3.91 12.36
N GLU A 246 16.47 -4.89 12.56
CA GLU A 246 16.30 -6.23 12.02
C GLU A 246 15.01 -6.83 12.57
N HIS A 247 14.15 -7.28 11.65
CA HIS A 247 12.83 -7.85 11.91
C HIS A 247 11.84 -6.89 12.61
N SER A 248 10.58 -7.27 12.63
CA SER A 248 9.54 -6.60 13.43
C SER A 248 9.82 -6.87 14.90
N SER A 249 10.65 -6.07 15.50
CA SER A 249 11.13 -6.34 16.84
C SER A 249 10.23 -5.70 17.87
N ASP A 250 9.98 -6.41 18.96
CA ASP A 250 9.28 -5.87 20.13
C ASP A 250 10.01 -4.67 20.76
N THR A 251 11.26 -4.44 20.35
CA THR A 251 12.11 -3.35 20.82
C THR A 251 12.06 -2.10 19.95
N ALA A 252 11.43 -2.15 18.76
CA ALA A 252 11.32 -0.99 17.90
C ALA A 252 10.52 0.13 18.59
N ALA A 253 10.97 1.37 18.46
CA ALA A 253 10.19 2.53 18.85
C ALA A 253 9.00 2.67 17.91
N CYS A 254 7.77 2.58 18.44
CA CYS A 254 6.55 2.68 17.67
C CYS A 254 5.76 3.92 18.08
N TYR A 255 5.20 4.58 17.08
CA TYR A 255 4.44 5.81 17.22
C TYR A 255 3.04 5.65 16.64
N PRO A 256 2.09 6.50 17.03
CA PRO A 256 0.77 6.48 16.41
C PRO A 256 0.83 7.02 14.98
N LEU A 257 -0.08 6.52 14.14
CA LEU A 257 -0.42 7.13 12.86
C LEU A 257 -1.72 7.92 12.97
N GLY A 258 -1.87 8.97 12.18
CA GLY A 258 -3.10 9.72 12.02
C GLY A 258 -3.86 9.27 10.78
N VAL A 259 -5.20 9.27 10.86
CA VAL A 259 -6.09 9.17 9.71
C VAL A 259 -7.02 10.37 9.74
N GLU A 260 -6.90 11.25 8.75
CA GLU A 260 -7.74 12.44 8.61
C GLU A 260 -8.65 12.27 7.40
N ILE A 261 -9.94 12.57 7.54
CA ILE A 261 -10.91 12.48 6.44
C ILE A 261 -11.51 13.86 6.19
N TYR A 262 -11.55 14.24 4.91
CA TYR A 262 -12.00 15.54 4.48
C TYR A 262 -13.11 15.44 3.45
N ARG A 263 -14.19 16.16 3.70
CA ARG A 263 -15.30 16.32 2.76
C ARG A 263 -15.11 17.62 1.97
N PRO A 264 -14.83 17.56 0.66
CA PRO A 264 -14.74 18.77 -0.15
C PRO A 264 -16.10 19.45 -0.27
N LYS A 265 -16.13 20.78 -0.42
CA LYS A 265 -17.38 21.54 -0.61
C LYS A 265 -18.01 21.30 -1.99
N SER A 266 -17.21 20.85 -2.96
CA SER A 266 -17.64 20.47 -4.30
C SER A 266 -16.80 19.29 -4.79
N ALA A 267 -17.38 18.45 -5.64
CA ALA A 267 -16.61 17.43 -6.33
C ALA A 267 -15.55 18.06 -7.27
N PRO A 268 -14.43 17.36 -7.53
CA PRO A 268 -13.52 17.78 -8.60
C PRO A 268 -14.25 17.87 -9.95
N GLU A 269 -13.86 18.83 -10.78
CA GLU A 269 -14.49 19.04 -12.09
C GLU A 269 -14.36 17.75 -12.95
N GLY A 270 -15.48 17.33 -13.52
CA GLY A 270 -15.54 16.16 -14.39
C GLY A 270 -15.41 14.80 -13.67
N TRP A 271 -15.25 14.78 -12.35
CA TRP A 271 -15.15 13.53 -11.63
C TRP A 271 -16.50 12.82 -11.50
N ALA A 272 -16.46 11.51 -11.74
CA ALA A 272 -17.53 10.57 -11.38
C ALA A 272 -16.91 9.27 -10.87
N PRO A 273 -17.59 8.54 -9.98
CA PRO A 273 -17.10 7.24 -9.54
C PRO A 273 -16.80 6.32 -10.72
N PRO A 274 -15.62 5.67 -10.76
CA PRO A 274 -15.26 4.81 -11.87
C PRO A 274 -16.19 3.59 -11.92
N ALA A 275 -16.75 3.32 -13.11
CA ALA A 275 -17.53 2.11 -13.33
C ALA A 275 -16.62 0.87 -13.28
N PRO A 276 -17.16 -0.32 -12.92
CA PRO A 276 -16.49 -1.58 -13.17
C PRO A 276 -16.11 -1.71 -14.65
N ASN A 277 -15.03 -2.45 -14.95
CA ASN A 277 -14.67 -2.68 -16.34
C ASN A 277 -15.81 -3.39 -17.11
N ALA A 278 -15.88 -3.15 -18.43
CA ALA A 278 -16.95 -3.66 -19.27
C ALA A 278 -16.70 -5.09 -19.80
N TYR A 279 -15.77 -5.84 -19.23
CA TYR A 279 -15.47 -7.20 -19.66
C TYR A 279 -16.65 -8.13 -19.34
N ASP A 280 -17.30 -8.63 -20.37
CA ASP A 280 -18.54 -9.42 -20.27
C ASP A 280 -18.32 -10.94 -20.25
N ARG A 281 -17.05 -11.38 -20.23
CA ARG A 281 -16.65 -12.80 -20.25
C ARG A 281 -17.05 -13.56 -21.51
N SER A 282 -17.42 -12.89 -22.61
CA SER A 282 -17.78 -13.54 -23.88
C SER A 282 -16.61 -14.19 -24.61
N HIS A 283 -15.37 -13.89 -24.16
CA HIS A 283 -14.14 -14.33 -24.79
C HIS A 283 -13.52 -15.55 -24.10
N GLY A 284 -14.25 -16.63 -23.94
CA GLY A 284 -13.66 -17.92 -23.61
C GLY A 284 -13.64 -18.32 -22.13
N LEU A 285 -14.66 -17.93 -21.41
CA LEU A 285 -14.99 -18.54 -20.12
C LEU A 285 -16.22 -19.41 -20.22
#